data_55be36d95b68d9eb2c7f6e6e87495362
#
_entry.id   55be36d95b68d9eb2c7f6e6e87495362
#
_cell.length_a   1.000
_cell.length_b   1.000
_cell.length_c   1.000
_cell.angle_alpha   90.00
_cell.angle_beta   90.00
_cell.angle_gamma   90.00
#
_symmetry.space_group_name_H-M   'P 1'
#
loop_
_entity.id
_entity.type
_entity.pdbx_description
1 polymer ?
#
loop_
_entity_poly.entity_id
_entity_poly.type
_entity_poly.pdbx_seq_one_letter_code
_entity_poly.pdbx_strand_id
1 'polypeptide(L)'
;MDISNKIRSQILIDALPHIQKYHDKIVVVKYGGNAMTNAEVKEAVMSDIVLLSEVGIKVVLVHGGGPEINAMLKRVGIESKFINGLRYTDAETIDIVKMVLCGKVNKELVCALQLHGGKALGLCGCDGQMILAQKLDSEVDLGFVGDIKKVTTKPIVDALNNGYVPIISTVGVGEDGQSYNINADTAAARIASCLRAEKLILMTDIVGLLEDKDDDSTLIPQVNVCLLYTSDAADDLT
;
A
#
# COMPACT_ATOMS: atom_id res chain seq x y z
N MET A 1 31.21 5.94 4.31
CA MET A 1 32.05 6.45 3.18
C MET A 1 32.00 7.97 3.22
N ASP A 2 33.15 8.60 3.24
CA ASP A 2 33.22 10.07 3.15
C ASP A 2 33.13 10.46 1.67
N ILE A 3 31.95 10.91 1.25
CA ILE A 3 31.67 11.29 -0.13
C ILE A 3 32.08 12.77 -0.30
N SER A 4 32.96 13.08 -1.28
CA SER A 4 33.39 14.45 -1.53
C SER A 4 32.23 15.40 -1.85
N ASN A 5 32.36 16.69 -1.52
CA ASN A 5 31.31 17.69 -1.80
C ASN A 5 30.98 17.79 -3.30
N LYS A 6 31.95 17.53 -4.17
CA LYS A 6 31.72 17.48 -5.63
C LYS A 6 30.75 16.35 -6.01
N ILE A 7 30.93 15.17 -5.47
CA ILE A 7 30.04 14.02 -5.71
C ILE A 7 28.65 14.29 -5.13
N ARG A 8 28.55 14.83 -3.93
CA ARG A 8 27.25 15.21 -3.32
C ARG A 8 26.48 16.21 -4.18
N SER A 9 27.18 17.25 -4.70
CA SER A 9 26.58 18.22 -5.61
C SER A 9 26.11 17.58 -6.92
N GLN A 10 26.91 16.67 -7.50
CA GLN A 10 26.55 15.99 -8.73
C GLN A 10 25.30 15.12 -8.57
N ILE A 11 25.20 14.35 -7.47
CA ILE A 11 24.01 13.52 -7.16
C ILE A 11 22.74 14.37 -7.11
N LEU A 12 22.79 15.56 -6.48
CA LEU A 12 21.63 16.45 -6.40
C LEU A 12 21.25 17.02 -7.78
N ILE A 13 22.24 17.36 -8.61
CA ILE A 13 22.02 17.86 -9.98
C ILE A 13 21.39 16.75 -10.83
N ASP A 14 21.88 15.53 -10.74
CA ASP A 14 21.36 14.37 -11.48
C ASP A 14 19.94 14.00 -11.04
N ALA A 15 19.58 14.22 -9.77
CA ALA A 15 18.22 14.02 -9.25
C ALA A 15 17.22 15.10 -9.71
N LEU A 16 17.69 16.31 -10.04
CA LEU A 16 16.83 17.47 -10.32
C LEU A 16 15.77 17.24 -11.42
N PRO A 17 16.09 16.62 -12.58
CA PRO A 17 15.09 16.36 -13.62
C PRO A 17 13.96 15.43 -13.12
N HIS A 18 14.28 14.47 -12.27
CA HIS A 18 13.29 13.55 -11.67
C HIS A 18 12.40 14.29 -10.66
N ILE A 19 13.00 15.14 -9.82
CA ILE A 19 12.25 15.99 -8.87
C ILE A 19 11.29 16.90 -9.65
N GLN A 20 11.76 17.60 -10.68
CA GLN A 20 10.93 18.49 -11.51
C GLN A 20 9.77 17.75 -12.19
N LYS A 21 10.03 16.52 -12.67
CA LYS A 21 9.01 15.70 -13.34
C LYS A 21 7.85 15.33 -12.41
N TYR A 22 8.16 15.02 -11.14
CA TYR A 22 7.17 14.52 -10.18
C TYR A 22 6.69 15.57 -9.16
N HIS A 23 7.25 16.77 -9.18
CA HIS A 23 6.82 17.86 -8.31
C HIS A 23 5.32 18.13 -8.48
N ASP A 24 4.58 18.25 -7.37
CA ASP A 24 3.12 18.38 -7.30
C ASP A 24 2.32 17.19 -7.86
N LYS A 25 2.97 16.12 -8.33
CA LYS A 25 2.29 14.90 -8.78
C LYS A 25 1.95 13.99 -7.61
N ILE A 26 0.84 13.28 -7.74
CA ILE A 26 0.46 12.26 -6.77
C ILE A 26 1.16 10.95 -7.12
N VAL A 27 1.84 10.38 -6.14
CA VAL A 27 2.44 9.05 -6.19
C VAL A 27 1.84 8.19 -5.09
N VAL A 28 1.24 7.06 -5.46
CA VAL A 28 0.70 6.09 -4.50
C VAL A 28 1.74 5.00 -4.29
N VAL A 29 2.06 4.74 -3.03
CA VAL A 29 2.99 3.68 -2.62
C VAL A 29 2.21 2.66 -1.82
N LYS A 30 2.20 1.41 -2.27
CA LYS A 30 1.69 0.28 -1.47
C LYS A 30 2.84 -0.32 -0.68
N TYR A 31 2.65 -0.40 0.63
CA TYR A 31 3.61 -0.96 1.58
C TYR A 31 3.01 -2.16 2.32
N GLY A 32 3.68 -3.31 2.26
CA GLY A 32 3.13 -4.52 2.86
C GLY A 32 4.09 -5.72 2.77
N GLY A 33 3.57 -6.90 3.10
CA GLY A 33 4.33 -8.14 3.04
C GLY A 33 5.52 -8.18 4.00
N ASN A 34 6.58 -8.88 3.62
CA ASN A 34 7.78 -9.06 4.43
C ASN A 34 8.57 -7.75 4.63
N ALA A 35 8.39 -6.74 3.77
CA ALA A 35 9.00 -5.41 3.97
C ALA A 35 8.58 -4.76 5.31
N MET A 36 7.42 -5.14 5.86
CA MET A 36 6.94 -4.62 7.15
C MET A 36 7.62 -5.29 8.35
N THR A 37 8.16 -6.49 8.19
CA THR A 37 8.78 -7.27 9.28
C THR A 37 10.26 -6.96 9.47
N ASN A 38 10.91 -6.34 8.48
CA ASN A 38 12.30 -5.93 8.55
C ASN A 38 12.41 -4.47 9.00
N ALA A 39 13.01 -4.26 10.18
CA ALA A 39 13.14 -2.92 10.77
C ALA A 39 14.01 -1.97 9.93
N GLU A 40 15.11 -2.46 9.34
CA GLU A 40 15.99 -1.63 8.51
C GLU A 40 15.31 -1.18 7.22
N VAL A 41 14.54 -2.09 6.58
CA VAL A 41 13.74 -1.77 5.39
C VAL A 41 12.65 -0.76 5.74
N LYS A 42 11.98 -0.92 6.88
CA LYS A 42 10.95 0.03 7.36
C LYS A 42 11.53 1.44 7.52
N GLU A 43 12.67 1.57 8.21
CA GLU A 43 13.35 2.85 8.41
C GLU A 43 13.76 3.49 7.07
N ALA A 44 14.33 2.72 6.14
CA ALA A 44 14.70 3.19 4.82
C ALA A 44 13.48 3.70 4.04
N VAL A 45 12.39 2.93 4.01
CA VAL A 45 11.14 3.31 3.32
C VAL A 45 10.54 4.59 3.91
N MET A 46 10.50 4.73 5.23
CA MET A 46 9.98 5.95 5.87
C MET A 46 10.83 7.17 5.52
N SER A 47 12.15 7.03 5.51
CA SER A 47 13.08 8.07 5.08
C SER A 47 12.86 8.47 3.62
N ASP A 48 12.68 7.50 2.72
CA ASP A 48 12.43 7.76 1.30
C ASP A 48 11.09 8.49 1.07
N ILE A 49 10.02 8.08 1.78
CA ILE A 49 8.71 8.74 1.70
C ILE A 49 8.81 10.20 2.18
N VAL A 50 9.53 10.45 3.28
CA VAL A 50 9.77 11.82 3.76
C VAL A 50 10.54 12.62 2.70
N LEU A 51 11.63 12.08 2.14
CA LEU A 51 12.38 12.73 1.08
C LEU A 51 11.49 13.10 -0.11
N LEU A 52 10.68 12.16 -0.60
CA LEU A 52 9.75 12.41 -1.71
C LEU A 52 8.75 13.54 -1.38
N SER A 53 8.23 13.54 -0.15
CA SER A 53 7.31 14.59 0.32
C SER A 53 7.99 15.96 0.40
N GLU A 54 9.21 16.03 0.95
CA GLU A 54 9.97 17.27 1.12
C GLU A 54 10.39 17.90 -0.23
N VAL A 55 10.63 17.09 -1.26
CA VAL A 55 10.90 17.61 -2.62
C VAL A 55 9.61 17.96 -3.38
N GLY A 56 8.44 17.93 -2.73
CA GLY A 56 7.17 18.41 -3.29
C GLY A 56 6.36 17.37 -4.04
N ILE A 57 6.66 16.08 -3.89
CA ILE A 57 5.84 14.98 -4.42
C ILE A 57 4.70 14.69 -3.43
N LYS A 58 3.46 14.59 -3.92
CA LYS A 58 2.28 14.26 -3.11
C LYS A 58 2.18 12.75 -2.90
N VAL A 59 2.80 12.24 -1.84
CA VAL A 59 2.85 10.80 -1.56
C VAL A 59 1.61 10.37 -0.78
N VAL A 60 0.99 9.26 -1.22
CA VAL A 60 -0.08 8.54 -0.52
C VAL A 60 0.44 7.14 -0.20
N LEU A 61 0.50 6.78 1.08
CA LEU A 61 0.94 5.46 1.51
C LEU A 61 -0.29 4.59 1.80
N VAL A 62 -0.42 3.47 1.08
CA VAL A 62 -1.44 2.45 1.33
C VAL A 62 -0.77 1.23 1.93
N HIS A 63 -1.27 0.72 3.04
CA HIS A 63 -0.61 -0.40 3.70
C HIS A 63 -1.55 -1.58 3.97
N GLY A 64 -0.97 -2.77 3.90
CA GLY A 64 -1.55 -3.99 4.45
C GLY A 64 -1.05 -4.26 5.87
N GLY A 65 -0.95 -5.53 6.25
CA GLY A 65 -0.47 -5.95 7.57
C GLY A 65 -0.72 -7.44 7.83
N GLY A 66 -0.61 -8.26 6.80
CA GLY A 66 -0.82 -9.71 6.89
C GLY A 66 -0.03 -10.38 8.01
N PRO A 67 1.29 -10.15 8.14
CA PRO A 67 2.09 -10.71 9.23
C PRO A 67 1.59 -10.30 10.62
N GLU A 68 1.22 -9.03 10.82
CA GLU A 68 0.73 -8.51 12.08
C GLU A 68 -0.66 -9.07 12.44
N ILE A 69 -1.53 -9.24 11.44
CA ILE A 69 -2.83 -9.90 11.61
C ILE A 69 -2.61 -11.36 12.03
N ASN A 70 -1.71 -12.11 11.35
CA ASN A 70 -1.39 -13.49 11.70
C ASN A 70 -0.86 -13.61 13.13
N ALA A 71 0.03 -12.72 13.53
CA ALA A 71 0.59 -12.68 14.88
C ALA A 71 -0.50 -12.43 15.94
N MET A 72 -1.45 -11.52 15.66
CA MET A 72 -2.54 -11.24 16.59
C MET A 72 -3.54 -12.38 16.65
N LEU A 73 -3.97 -12.94 15.52
CA LEU A 73 -4.87 -14.12 15.48
C LEU A 73 -4.29 -15.27 16.29
N LYS A 74 -3.00 -15.58 16.12
CA LYS A 74 -2.30 -16.60 16.90
C LYS A 74 -2.32 -16.30 18.40
N ARG A 75 -2.13 -15.04 18.81
CA ARG A 75 -2.16 -14.63 20.23
C ARG A 75 -3.52 -14.84 20.89
N VAL A 76 -4.61 -14.69 20.13
CA VAL A 76 -5.98 -14.89 20.64
C VAL A 76 -6.52 -16.30 20.37
N GLY A 77 -5.69 -17.21 19.81
CA GLY A 77 -6.06 -18.61 19.59
C GLY A 77 -6.91 -18.85 18.34
N ILE A 78 -6.97 -17.90 17.41
CA ILE A 78 -7.69 -18.02 16.13
C ILE A 78 -6.72 -18.45 15.04
N GLU A 79 -7.11 -19.48 14.29
CA GLU A 79 -6.33 -19.98 13.16
C GLU A 79 -6.51 -19.09 11.92
N SER A 80 -5.39 -18.63 11.32
CA SER A 80 -5.44 -17.88 10.08
C SER A 80 -5.61 -18.84 8.89
N LYS A 81 -6.65 -18.61 8.07
CA LYS A 81 -6.95 -19.40 6.87
C LYS A 81 -6.87 -18.52 5.61
N PHE A 82 -6.35 -19.12 4.53
CA PHE A 82 -6.27 -18.48 3.22
C PHE A 82 -6.91 -19.37 2.17
N ILE A 83 -7.65 -18.77 1.25
CA ILE A 83 -8.28 -19.41 0.10
C ILE A 83 -7.95 -18.56 -1.12
N ASN A 84 -7.31 -19.14 -2.12
CA ASN A 84 -6.87 -18.45 -3.35
C ASN A 84 -6.09 -17.15 -3.05
N GLY A 85 -5.17 -17.20 -2.08
CA GLY A 85 -4.34 -16.05 -1.69
C GLY A 85 -5.07 -14.97 -0.86
N LEU A 86 -6.38 -15.07 -0.65
CA LEU A 86 -7.17 -14.16 0.17
C LEU A 86 -7.40 -14.74 1.58
N ARG A 87 -7.35 -13.89 2.60
CA ARG A 87 -7.63 -14.31 3.98
C ARG A 87 -9.12 -14.55 4.17
N TYR A 88 -9.51 -15.79 4.48
CA TYR A 88 -10.85 -16.04 5.00
C TYR A 88 -11.07 -15.20 6.26
N THR A 89 -12.12 -14.39 6.26
CA THR A 89 -12.35 -13.36 7.27
C THR A 89 -13.75 -13.49 7.83
N ASP A 90 -13.91 -14.26 8.91
CA ASP A 90 -15.17 -14.36 9.65
C ASP A 90 -15.40 -13.16 10.58
N ALA A 91 -16.47 -13.20 11.38
CA ALA A 91 -16.85 -12.09 12.26
C ALA A 91 -15.79 -11.77 13.32
N GLU A 92 -15.13 -12.77 13.89
CA GLU A 92 -14.07 -12.56 14.87
C GLU A 92 -12.81 -12.05 14.18
N THR A 93 -12.48 -12.58 13.01
CA THR A 93 -11.31 -12.19 12.24
C THR A 93 -11.41 -10.74 11.75
N ILE A 94 -12.59 -10.25 11.30
CA ILE A 94 -12.72 -8.87 10.83
C ILE A 94 -12.46 -7.85 11.94
N ASP A 95 -12.87 -8.13 13.17
CA ASP A 95 -12.60 -7.26 14.30
C ASP A 95 -11.10 -7.21 14.62
N ILE A 96 -10.39 -8.35 14.57
CA ILE A 96 -8.94 -8.39 14.71
C ILE A 96 -8.25 -7.61 13.57
N VAL A 97 -8.71 -7.80 12.33
CA VAL A 97 -8.19 -7.05 11.16
C VAL A 97 -8.31 -5.55 11.37
N LYS A 98 -9.48 -5.06 11.81
CA LYS A 98 -9.68 -3.64 12.13
C LYS A 98 -8.74 -3.15 13.22
N MET A 99 -8.67 -3.85 14.36
CA MET A 99 -7.80 -3.48 15.47
C MET A 99 -6.33 -3.41 15.04
N VAL A 100 -5.88 -4.40 14.26
CA VAL A 100 -4.49 -4.48 13.83
C VAL A 100 -4.18 -3.44 12.76
N LEU A 101 -4.96 -3.39 11.68
CA LEU A 101 -4.66 -2.48 10.57
C LEU A 101 -4.87 -1.02 10.95
N CYS A 102 -6.01 -0.66 11.53
CA CYS A 102 -6.34 0.74 11.81
C CYS A 102 -5.71 1.26 13.12
N GLY A 103 -5.60 0.40 14.12
CA GLY A 103 -5.08 0.77 15.45
C GLY A 103 -3.57 0.59 15.58
N LYS A 104 -3.03 -0.60 15.28
CA LYS A 104 -1.61 -0.91 15.48
C LYS A 104 -0.76 -0.45 14.29
N VAL A 105 -0.90 -1.10 13.14
CA VAL A 105 0.00 -0.90 12.00
C VAL A 105 -0.05 0.53 11.48
N ASN A 106 -1.24 1.07 11.26
CA ASN A 106 -1.41 2.45 10.78
C ASN A 106 -0.71 3.46 11.69
N LYS A 107 -0.90 3.34 13.01
CA LYS A 107 -0.31 4.29 13.97
C LYS A 107 1.20 4.11 14.14
N GLU A 108 1.71 2.89 14.03
CA GLU A 108 3.15 2.64 14.00
C GLU A 108 3.82 3.29 12.77
N LEU A 109 3.18 3.24 11.60
CA LEU A 109 3.69 3.90 10.39
C LEU A 109 3.61 5.42 10.49
N VAL A 110 2.51 5.97 11.04
CA VAL A 110 2.39 7.41 11.32
C VAL A 110 3.53 7.88 12.23
N CYS A 111 3.75 7.19 13.35
CA CYS A 111 4.83 7.55 14.28
C CYS A 111 6.21 7.41 13.63
N ALA A 112 6.45 6.34 12.88
CA ALA A 112 7.72 6.11 12.20
C ALA A 112 8.03 7.24 11.19
N LEU A 113 7.05 7.64 10.37
CA LEU A 113 7.23 8.71 9.40
C LEU A 113 7.49 10.06 10.10
N GLN A 114 6.80 10.34 11.21
CA GLN A 114 7.03 11.55 12.00
C GLN A 114 8.42 11.59 12.66
N LEU A 115 8.97 10.44 13.07
CA LEU A 115 10.32 10.35 13.61
C LEU A 115 11.39 10.71 12.56
N HIS A 116 11.10 10.52 11.28
CA HIS A 116 11.93 10.96 10.15
C HIS A 116 11.67 12.43 9.73
N GLY A 117 10.87 13.18 10.49
CA GLY A 117 10.57 14.59 10.21
C GLY A 117 9.40 14.84 9.28
N GLY A 118 8.74 13.81 8.76
CA GLY A 118 7.57 13.97 7.89
C GLY A 118 6.29 14.31 8.67
N LYS A 119 5.28 14.80 7.95
CA LYS A 119 3.94 15.06 8.49
C LYS A 119 2.99 13.97 8.01
N ALA A 120 2.56 13.08 8.89
CA ALA A 120 1.69 11.96 8.55
C ALA A 120 0.29 12.09 9.13
N LEU A 121 -0.71 11.64 8.38
CA LEU A 121 -2.08 11.49 8.83
C LEU A 121 -2.56 10.08 8.57
N GLY A 122 -2.86 9.33 9.64
CA GLY A 122 -3.37 7.95 9.52
C GLY A 122 -4.87 7.94 9.30
N LEU A 123 -5.28 7.28 8.22
CA LEU A 123 -6.67 7.11 7.79
C LEU A 123 -6.96 5.62 7.59
N CYS A 124 -8.24 5.26 7.61
CA CYS A 124 -8.72 3.97 7.11
C CYS A 124 -9.84 4.16 6.09
N GLY A 125 -10.18 3.13 5.35
CA GLY A 125 -11.22 3.22 4.33
C GLY A 125 -12.60 3.58 4.89
N CYS A 126 -12.83 3.39 6.20
CA CYS A 126 -14.08 3.77 6.88
C CYS A 126 -14.17 5.29 7.08
N ASP A 127 -13.04 6.00 7.22
CA ASP A 127 -13.01 7.44 7.48
C ASP A 127 -13.61 8.21 6.30
N GLY A 128 -14.69 8.95 6.55
CA GLY A 128 -15.41 9.67 5.51
C GLY A 128 -15.97 8.79 4.39
N GLN A 129 -16.21 7.49 4.66
CA GLN A 129 -16.59 6.48 3.66
C GLN A 129 -15.63 6.49 2.46
N MET A 130 -14.33 6.59 2.75
CA MET A 130 -13.31 6.72 1.72
C MET A 130 -13.22 5.49 0.82
N ILE A 131 -13.39 4.27 1.40
CA ILE A 131 -13.51 3.03 0.66
C ILE A 131 -14.88 2.42 0.95
N LEU A 132 -15.84 2.69 0.07
CA LEU A 132 -17.12 2.01 0.09
C LEU A 132 -16.96 0.62 -0.51
N ALA A 133 -17.27 -0.40 0.27
CA ALA A 133 -17.06 -1.80 -0.08
C ALA A 133 -18.36 -2.60 -0.05
N GLN A 134 -18.32 -3.75 -0.65
CA GLN A 134 -19.33 -4.80 -0.55
C GLN A 134 -18.63 -6.14 -0.33
N LYS A 135 -19.37 -7.16 0.06
CA LYS A 135 -18.83 -8.52 0.13
C LYS A 135 -18.28 -8.92 -1.24
N LEU A 136 -17.09 -9.52 -1.26
CA LEU A 136 -16.50 -10.04 -2.49
C LEU A 136 -17.38 -11.17 -3.04
N ASP A 137 -17.77 -11.05 -4.29
CA ASP A 137 -18.45 -12.12 -5.02
C ASP A 137 -17.42 -13.15 -5.47
N SER A 138 -17.53 -14.36 -4.99
CA SER A 138 -16.59 -15.45 -5.27
C SER A 138 -17.28 -16.81 -5.10
N GLU A 139 -16.77 -17.84 -5.81
CA GLU A 139 -17.31 -19.21 -5.74
C GLU A 139 -17.31 -19.80 -4.33
N VAL A 140 -16.38 -19.37 -3.49
CA VAL A 140 -16.27 -19.77 -2.08
C VAL A 140 -16.58 -18.59 -1.20
N ASP A 141 -17.40 -18.77 -0.17
CA ASP A 141 -17.66 -17.72 0.82
C ASP A 141 -16.39 -17.41 1.62
N LEU A 142 -15.85 -16.19 1.43
CA LEU A 142 -14.67 -15.69 2.13
C LEU A 142 -14.99 -14.83 3.36
N GLY A 143 -16.28 -14.80 3.76
CA GLY A 143 -16.75 -14.01 4.90
C GLY A 143 -16.74 -12.50 4.60
N PHE A 144 -16.09 -11.72 5.44
CA PHE A 144 -15.98 -10.25 5.32
C PHE A 144 -14.79 -9.78 4.49
N VAL A 145 -14.41 -10.55 3.47
CA VAL A 145 -13.53 -10.06 2.40
C VAL A 145 -14.35 -9.17 1.49
N GLY A 146 -13.83 -7.99 1.16
CA GLY A 146 -14.57 -6.99 0.41
C GLY A 146 -14.00 -6.68 -0.97
N ASP A 147 -14.91 -6.34 -1.87
CA ASP A 147 -14.63 -5.66 -3.13
C ASP A 147 -14.97 -4.18 -3.02
N ILE A 148 -14.24 -3.33 -3.74
CA ILE A 148 -14.38 -1.87 -3.70
C ILE A 148 -15.44 -1.41 -4.69
N LYS A 149 -16.59 -0.93 -4.18
CA LYS A 149 -17.63 -0.27 -4.99
C LYS A 149 -17.21 1.12 -5.44
N LYS A 150 -16.66 1.92 -4.50
CA LYS A 150 -16.34 3.34 -4.74
C LYS A 150 -15.20 3.79 -3.83
N VAL A 151 -14.34 4.65 -4.36
CA VAL A 151 -13.36 5.41 -3.57
C VAL A 151 -13.74 6.89 -3.57
N THR A 152 -13.88 7.48 -2.38
CA THR A 152 -14.07 8.91 -2.17
C THR A 152 -12.72 9.53 -1.86
N THR A 153 -12.17 10.28 -2.83
CA THR A 153 -10.78 10.79 -2.73
C THR A 153 -10.65 12.04 -1.88
N LYS A 154 -11.75 12.70 -1.52
CA LYS A 154 -11.74 13.99 -0.81
C LYS A 154 -10.92 13.96 0.49
N PRO A 155 -11.04 12.98 1.41
CA PRO A 155 -10.21 12.94 2.63
C PRO A 155 -8.71 12.86 2.33
N ILE A 156 -8.32 12.13 1.27
CA ILE A 156 -6.93 11.99 0.84
C ILE A 156 -6.42 13.33 0.29
N VAL A 157 -7.18 13.95 -0.60
CA VAL A 157 -6.81 15.23 -1.24
C VAL A 157 -6.73 16.35 -0.19
N ASP A 158 -7.66 16.38 0.76
CA ASP A 158 -7.64 17.36 1.85
C ASP A 158 -6.36 17.20 2.71
N ALA A 159 -5.96 15.95 3.03
CA ALA A 159 -4.72 15.68 3.75
C ALA A 159 -3.49 16.15 2.96
N LEU A 160 -3.41 15.80 1.67
CA LEU A 160 -2.30 16.22 0.79
C LEU A 160 -2.21 17.74 0.67
N ASN A 161 -3.33 18.43 0.50
CA ASN A 161 -3.37 19.89 0.37
C ASN A 161 -2.98 20.62 1.66
N ASN A 162 -3.08 19.96 2.82
CA ASN A 162 -2.61 20.46 4.10
C ASN A 162 -1.18 20.00 4.44
N GLY A 163 -0.46 19.44 3.47
CA GLY A 163 0.94 19.06 3.62
C GLY A 163 1.16 17.78 4.45
N TYR A 164 0.15 16.93 4.58
CA TYR A 164 0.28 15.63 5.23
C TYR A 164 0.51 14.53 4.19
N VAL A 165 1.25 13.50 4.57
CA VAL A 165 1.29 12.20 3.89
C VAL A 165 0.15 11.35 4.46
N PRO A 166 -0.95 11.09 3.72
CA PRO A 166 -2.00 10.19 4.17
C PRO A 166 -1.49 8.74 4.15
N ILE A 167 -1.65 8.07 5.29
CA ILE A 167 -1.32 6.65 5.48
C ILE A 167 -2.61 5.87 5.63
N ILE A 168 -2.96 5.06 4.65
CA ILE A 168 -4.29 4.46 4.50
C ILE A 168 -4.24 2.97 4.80
N SER A 169 -4.97 2.53 5.81
CA SER A 169 -5.23 1.12 6.05
C SER A 169 -6.41 0.60 5.20
N THR A 170 -6.32 -0.65 4.77
CA THR A 170 -7.21 -1.24 3.77
C THR A 170 -8.43 -1.95 4.38
N VAL A 171 -9.13 -1.24 5.26
CA VAL A 171 -10.43 -1.65 5.79
C VAL A 171 -11.50 -0.77 5.18
N GLY A 172 -12.38 -1.35 4.36
CA GLY A 172 -13.53 -0.66 3.77
C GLY A 172 -14.78 -0.75 4.63
N VAL A 173 -15.82 -0.01 4.27
CA VAL A 173 -17.12 -0.01 4.94
C VAL A 173 -18.25 -0.18 3.93
N GLY A 174 -19.22 -1.02 4.24
CA GLY A 174 -20.47 -1.17 3.49
C GLY A 174 -21.47 -0.04 3.76
N GLU A 175 -22.50 0.01 2.94
CA GLU A 175 -23.62 0.97 3.11
C GLU A 175 -24.36 0.76 4.44
N ASP A 176 -24.32 -0.45 4.96
CA ASP A 176 -24.87 -0.88 6.25
C ASP A 176 -23.95 -0.65 7.46
N GLY A 177 -22.74 -0.10 7.21
CA GLY A 177 -21.71 0.08 8.23
C GLY A 177 -20.85 -1.15 8.51
N GLN A 178 -21.09 -2.27 7.82
CA GLN A 178 -20.26 -3.46 7.94
C GLN A 178 -18.84 -3.20 7.45
N SER A 179 -17.83 -3.60 8.23
CA SER A 179 -16.44 -3.48 7.81
C SER A 179 -16.01 -4.67 6.94
N TYR A 180 -15.16 -4.39 5.97
CA TYR A 180 -14.62 -5.39 5.06
C TYR A 180 -13.10 -5.32 5.01
N ASN A 181 -12.47 -6.49 4.99
CA ASN A 181 -11.03 -6.66 4.77
C ASN A 181 -10.75 -6.57 3.26
N ILE A 182 -10.02 -5.54 2.84
CA ILE A 182 -9.72 -5.30 1.43
C ILE A 182 -8.27 -5.71 1.15
N ASN A 183 -8.03 -6.39 0.02
CA ASN A 183 -6.68 -6.66 -0.44
C ASN A 183 -5.91 -5.35 -0.67
N ALA A 184 -4.68 -5.26 -0.17
CA ALA A 184 -3.92 -4.01 -0.16
C ALA A 184 -3.47 -3.58 -1.56
N ASP A 185 -3.17 -4.51 -2.45
CA ASP A 185 -2.78 -4.21 -3.83
C ASP A 185 -3.99 -3.68 -4.61
N THR A 186 -5.15 -4.34 -4.45
CA THR A 186 -6.43 -3.88 -5.01
C THR A 186 -6.80 -2.48 -4.51
N ALA A 187 -6.68 -2.24 -3.20
CA ALA A 187 -6.97 -0.93 -2.63
C ALA A 187 -6.04 0.15 -3.16
N ALA A 188 -4.73 -0.12 -3.22
CA ALA A 188 -3.75 0.83 -3.75
C ALA A 188 -4.00 1.16 -5.23
N ALA A 189 -4.30 0.15 -6.05
CA ALA A 189 -4.62 0.34 -7.46
C ALA A 189 -5.88 1.18 -7.66
N ARG A 190 -6.95 0.90 -6.91
CA ARG A 190 -8.21 1.66 -6.99
C ARG A 190 -8.04 3.10 -6.51
N ILE A 191 -7.32 3.31 -5.40
CA ILE A 191 -7.00 4.65 -4.89
C ILE A 191 -6.16 5.42 -5.91
N ALA A 192 -5.10 4.83 -6.46
CA ALA A 192 -4.24 5.45 -7.46
C ALA A 192 -5.03 5.86 -8.71
N SER A 193 -5.89 4.98 -9.21
CA SER A 193 -6.77 5.26 -10.36
C SER A 193 -7.72 6.43 -10.07
N CYS A 194 -8.42 6.42 -8.93
CA CYS A 194 -9.37 7.47 -8.56
C CYS A 194 -8.70 8.84 -8.32
N LEU A 195 -7.45 8.84 -7.81
CA LEU A 195 -6.63 10.04 -7.63
C LEU A 195 -5.98 10.51 -8.94
N ARG A 196 -6.06 9.72 -10.02
CA ARG A 196 -5.27 9.93 -11.26
C ARG A 196 -3.79 10.10 -10.95
N ALA A 197 -3.27 9.21 -10.09
CA ALA A 197 -1.88 9.25 -9.67
C ALA A 197 -0.94 9.10 -10.87
N GLU A 198 0.14 9.85 -10.88
CA GLU A 198 1.20 9.77 -11.91
C GLU A 198 1.91 8.42 -11.86
N LYS A 199 2.01 7.81 -10.67
CA LYS A 199 2.66 6.52 -10.47
C LYS A 199 2.02 5.77 -9.31
N LEU A 200 1.92 4.44 -9.48
CA LEU A 200 1.69 3.47 -8.41
C LEU A 200 2.99 2.67 -8.23
N ILE A 201 3.48 2.61 -7.00
CA ILE A 201 4.64 1.81 -6.61
C ILE A 201 4.13 0.70 -5.70
N LEU A 202 4.29 -0.56 -6.13
CA LEU A 202 4.00 -1.73 -5.32
C LEU A 202 5.32 -2.23 -4.72
N MET A 203 5.48 -2.07 -3.42
CA MET A 203 6.62 -2.63 -2.69
C MET A 203 6.33 -4.08 -2.37
N THR A 204 7.19 -4.95 -2.85
CA THR A 204 7.09 -6.40 -2.73
C THR A 204 8.44 -6.99 -2.36
N ASP A 205 8.46 -8.22 -1.92
CA ASP A 205 9.63 -9.03 -1.58
C ASP A 205 10.14 -9.87 -2.74
N ILE A 206 9.52 -9.76 -3.92
CA ILE A 206 9.98 -10.37 -5.16
C ILE A 206 10.67 -9.33 -6.04
N VAL A 207 11.58 -9.78 -6.91
CA VAL A 207 12.38 -8.88 -7.78
C VAL A 207 11.54 -8.13 -8.81
N GLY A 208 10.37 -8.65 -9.17
CA GLY A 208 9.45 -8.05 -10.14
C GLY A 208 8.67 -9.09 -10.91
N LEU A 209 8.14 -8.69 -12.08
CA LEU A 209 7.48 -9.59 -13.01
C LEU A 209 8.53 -10.47 -13.67
N LEU A 210 8.35 -11.79 -13.63
CA LEU A 210 9.26 -12.79 -14.17
C LEU A 210 8.57 -13.54 -15.34
N GLU A 211 9.33 -14.01 -16.33
CA GLU A 211 8.84 -14.96 -17.33
C GLU A 211 8.70 -16.37 -16.72
N ASP A 212 9.64 -16.72 -15.82
CA ASP A 212 9.60 -17.94 -15.00
C ASP A 212 9.66 -17.53 -13.53
N LYS A 213 8.59 -17.82 -12.76
CA LYS A 213 8.46 -17.43 -11.35
C LYS A 213 9.55 -18.00 -10.44
N ASP A 214 10.23 -19.04 -10.85
CA ASP A 214 11.28 -19.73 -10.09
C ASP A 214 12.70 -19.31 -10.52
N ASP A 215 12.84 -18.36 -11.49
CA ASP A 215 14.11 -17.87 -12.02
C ASP A 215 14.15 -16.33 -12.07
N ASP A 216 14.81 -15.71 -11.08
CA ASP A 216 15.01 -14.26 -10.97
C ASP A 216 15.74 -13.64 -12.18
N SER A 217 16.50 -14.44 -12.95
CA SER A 217 17.18 -13.95 -14.15
C SER A 217 16.25 -13.62 -15.30
N THR A 218 14.99 -14.08 -15.22
CA THR A 218 13.93 -13.85 -16.23
C THR A 218 13.12 -12.57 -15.97
N LEU A 219 13.67 -11.66 -15.17
CA LEU A 219 13.03 -10.37 -14.83
C LEU A 219 12.66 -9.58 -16.09
N ILE A 220 11.39 -9.22 -16.17
CA ILE A 220 10.85 -8.32 -17.20
C ILE A 220 10.93 -6.87 -16.66
N PRO A 221 11.94 -6.08 -17.08
CA PRO A 221 12.18 -4.77 -16.49
C PRO A 221 11.15 -3.72 -16.92
N GLN A 222 10.48 -3.97 -18.05
CA GLN A 222 9.45 -3.09 -18.58
C GLN A 222 8.46 -3.87 -19.42
N VAL A 223 7.16 -3.68 -19.16
CA VAL A 223 6.08 -4.28 -19.93
C VAL A 223 5.02 -3.24 -20.27
N ASN A 224 4.46 -3.30 -21.47
CA ASN A 224 3.29 -2.50 -21.83
C ASN A 224 2.02 -3.28 -21.55
N VAL A 225 0.95 -2.57 -21.14
CA VAL A 225 -0.35 -3.18 -20.81
C VAL A 225 -0.87 -4.11 -21.93
N CYS A 226 -0.63 -3.76 -23.22
CA CYS A 226 -1.02 -4.61 -24.35
C CYS A 226 -0.30 -5.96 -24.38
N LEU A 227 0.93 -6.04 -23.86
CA LEU A 227 1.70 -7.30 -23.80
C LEU A 227 1.25 -8.18 -22.63
N LEU A 228 0.77 -7.59 -21.53
CA LEU A 228 0.20 -8.34 -20.40
C LEU A 228 -1.04 -9.16 -20.79
N TYR A 229 -1.85 -8.67 -21.73
CA TYR A 229 -3.05 -9.39 -22.18
C TYR A 229 -2.76 -10.48 -23.23
N THR A 230 -1.54 -10.59 -23.74
CA THR A 230 -1.16 -11.56 -24.76
C THR A 230 -0.24 -12.66 -24.26
N SER A 231 0.20 -12.60 -23.00
CA SER A 231 1.03 -13.60 -22.34
C SER A 231 0.19 -14.44 -21.37
N ASP A 232 0.47 -15.73 -21.26
CA ASP A 232 -0.15 -16.64 -20.27
C ASP A 232 0.08 -16.16 -18.82
N ALA A 233 1.00 -15.21 -18.60
CA ALA A 233 1.23 -14.53 -17.31
C ALA A 233 0.02 -13.70 -16.85
N ALA A 234 -0.96 -13.40 -17.69
CA ALA A 234 -2.19 -12.72 -17.30
C ALA A 234 -3.10 -13.61 -16.43
N ASP A 235 -3.03 -14.92 -16.58
CA ASP A 235 -3.84 -15.88 -15.83
C ASP A 235 -3.29 -16.15 -14.43
N ASP A 236 -1.99 -15.90 -14.19
CA ASP A 236 -1.34 -16.03 -12.87
C ASP A 236 -1.45 -14.77 -11.99
N LEU A 237 -1.94 -13.65 -12.55
CA LEU A 237 -2.12 -12.36 -11.83
C LEU A 237 -3.52 -12.18 -11.23
N THR A 238 -4.40 -13.12 -11.44
CA THR A 238 -5.72 -13.21 -10.83
C THR A 238 -5.74 -14.21 -9.69
#